data_d6cb237c6b96a40b1322336d8be0b7e2
#
_entry.id   d6cb237c6b96a40b1322336d8be0b7e2
#
_cell.length_a   1.000
_cell.length_b   1.000
_cell.length_c   1.000
_cell.angle_alpha   90.00
_cell.angle_beta   90.00
_cell.angle_gamma   90.00
#
_symmetry.space_group_name_H-M   'P 1'
#
loop_
_entity.id
_entity.type
_entity.pdbx_description
1 polymer ?
#
loop_
_entity_poly.entity_id
_entity_poly.type
_entity_poly.pdbx_seq_one_letter_code
_entity_poly.pdbx_strand_id
1 'polypeptide(L)'
;DGKLKKLNQINVANDWYSPTSLKADLFSSSVPGDIGTPENIYGKEFPKEGENYAGILTYSYNNKKPRTYLQSLLIKPLASGLNYCVNIHVSLSDLSKYAIDNIGVYISEEPVTLDKKGDIIFNNKAELSAVVTNEKSKIYKSRYKWETVCGVFQADGKEKYITIGNFFNNKDTEYEKLTKSDDFPGIQSPEAYYYIDNVELVLVEDPDLCDCNKGQKKKRESIVYHLDVQVDQKLPIDVKLKKYSIYFDVENYTVDPMFDNNLNNVIDI
;
A
#
# COMPACT_ATOMS: atom_id res chain seq x y z
N ASP A 1 -2.13 -15.15 -19.67
CA ASP A 1 -2.43 -16.18 -18.66
C ASP A 1 -1.33 -17.25 -18.67
N GLY A 2 -0.36 -17.11 -17.82
CA GLY A 2 0.74 -18.05 -17.68
C GLY A 2 0.70 -18.77 -16.33
N LYS A 3 1.22 -19.99 -16.27
CA LYS A 3 1.40 -20.71 -15.02
C LYS A 3 2.65 -20.18 -14.30
N LEU A 4 2.55 -19.86 -13.00
CA LEU A 4 3.68 -19.51 -12.16
C LEU A 4 4.63 -20.72 -12.03
N LYS A 5 5.91 -20.55 -12.37
CA LYS A 5 6.89 -21.67 -12.43
C LYS A 5 8.27 -21.30 -11.86
N LYS A 6 8.60 -20.03 -11.78
CA LYS A 6 9.92 -19.51 -11.40
C LYS A 6 9.87 -18.06 -10.96
N LEU A 7 10.96 -17.55 -10.44
CA LEU A 7 11.16 -16.13 -10.18
C LEU A 7 11.00 -15.26 -11.44
N ASN A 8 10.83 -13.96 -11.25
CA ASN A 8 10.66 -12.95 -12.31
C ASN A 8 9.39 -13.15 -13.16
N GLN A 9 8.30 -13.54 -12.51
CA GLN A 9 7.03 -13.81 -13.19
C GLN A 9 5.85 -13.02 -12.59
N ILE A 10 6.05 -11.78 -12.13
CA ILE A 10 4.95 -10.94 -11.62
C ILE A 10 3.80 -10.79 -12.62
N ASN A 11 4.09 -10.86 -13.92
CA ASN A 11 3.09 -10.79 -14.98
C ASN A 11 2.11 -11.98 -15.04
N VAL A 12 2.27 -12.98 -14.17
CA VAL A 12 1.26 -14.04 -13.96
C VAL A 12 0.13 -13.55 -13.07
N ALA A 13 0.40 -12.58 -12.18
CA ALA A 13 -0.64 -11.87 -11.47
C ALA A 13 -1.39 -10.94 -12.45
N ASN A 14 -2.73 -10.98 -12.39
CA ASN A 14 -3.55 -10.14 -13.26
C ASN A 14 -3.23 -8.66 -12.99
N ASP A 15 -3.13 -7.90 -14.09
CA ASP A 15 -2.95 -6.44 -14.11
C ASP A 15 -1.63 -5.92 -13.52
N TRP A 16 -0.74 -6.81 -13.02
CA TRP A 16 0.57 -6.44 -12.52
C TRP A 16 1.69 -6.78 -13.50
N TYR A 17 2.63 -5.86 -13.67
CA TYR A 17 3.81 -6.05 -14.52
C TYR A 17 5.00 -5.23 -14.00
N SER A 18 6.16 -5.42 -14.61
CA SER A 18 7.35 -4.64 -14.27
C SER A 18 7.64 -3.61 -15.33
N PRO A 19 7.94 -2.36 -14.97
CA PRO A 19 8.26 -1.28 -15.91
C PRO A 19 9.64 -1.41 -16.54
N THR A 20 10.46 -2.37 -16.10
CA THR A 20 11.81 -2.64 -16.63
C THR A 20 11.88 -4.04 -17.24
N SER A 21 12.97 -4.32 -18.00
CA SER A 21 13.23 -5.67 -18.52
C SER A 21 13.51 -6.71 -17.44
N LEU A 22 13.84 -6.29 -16.20
CA LEU A 22 13.97 -7.18 -15.06
C LEU A 22 12.65 -7.20 -14.30
N LYS A 23 12.03 -8.38 -14.24
CA LYS A 23 10.71 -8.51 -13.64
C LYS A 23 10.80 -8.74 -12.14
N ALA A 24 9.82 -8.23 -11.40
CA ALA A 24 9.57 -8.57 -10.01
C ALA A 24 9.08 -10.02 -9.87
N ASP A 25 9.12 -10.53 -8.64
CA ASP A 25 8.71 -11.89 -8.33
C ASP A 25 7.24 -11.95 -7.88
N LEU A 26 6.62 -13.11 -8.09
CA LEU A 26 5.35 -13.49 -7.51
C LEU A 26 5.55 -14.74 -6.66
N PHE A 27 5.01 -14.76 -5.47
CA PHE A 27 4.99 -15.90 -4.54
C PHE A 27 3.56 -16.35 -4.31
N SER A 28 3.33 -17.66 -4.23
CA SER A 28 1.99 -18.22 -4.14
C SER A 28 1.95 -19.50 -3.29
N SER A 29 0.91 -19.64 -2.48
CA SER A 29 0.65 -20.87 -1.72
C SER A 29 0.33 -22.07 -2.63
N SER A 30 -0.11 -21.81 -3.86
CA SER A 30 -0.42 -22.86 -4.84
C SER A 30 0.82 -23.51 -5.48
N VAL A 31 2.02 -22.96 -5.23
CA VAL A 31 3.29 -23.43 -5.83
C VAL A 31 4.32 -23.62 -4.72
N PRO A 32 4.80 -24.84 -4.47
CA PRO A 32 5.83 -25.09 -3.44
C PRO A 32 7.23 -24.67 -3.90
N GLY A 33 8.16 -24.59 -2.94
CA GLY A 33 9.59 -24.37 -3.18
C GLY A 33 9.95 -22.89 -3.31
N ASP A 34 10.87 -22.55 -4.22
CA ASP A 34 11.52 -21.24 -4.31
C ASP A 34 10.58 -20.05 -4.45
N ILE A 35 9.37 -20.27 -4.93
CA ILE A 35 8.34 -19.26 -5.19
C ILE A 35 7.06 -19.51 -4.39
N GLY A 36 7.17 -20.32 -3.32
CA GLY A 36 6.07 -20.63 -2.40
C GLY A 36 5.76 -19.54 -1.40
N THR A 37 4.67 -19.71 -0.67
CA THR A 37 4.35 -19.03 0.58
C THR A 37 3.92 -20.07 1.61
N PRO A 38 4.23 -19.92 2.91
CA PRO A 38 5.01 -18.81 3.50
C PRO A 38 6.51 -18.90 3.28
N GLU A 39 7.06 -20.04 2.87
CA GLU A 39 8.50 -20.26 2.67
C GLU A 39 8.87 -20.16 1.19
N ASN A 40 9.95 -19.43 0.90
CA ASN A 40 10.52 -19.27 -0.43
C ASN A 40 12.03 -19.08 -0.36
N ILE A 41 12.68 -18.87 -1.51
CA ILE A 41 14.14 -18.75 -1.60
C ILE A 41 14.72 -17.57 -0.81
N TYR A 42 13.94 -16.52 -0.50
CA TYR A 42 14.41 -15.32 0.21
C TYR A 42 14.08 -15.30 1.71
N GLY A 43 13.17 -16.17 2.15
CA GLY A 43 12.74 -16.17 3.54
C GLY A 43 11.39 -16.80 3.77
N LYS A 44 10.80 -16.46 4.93
CA LYS A 44 9.49 -16.94 5.36
C LYS A 44 8.61 -15.74 5.70
N GLU A 45 7.51 -15.59 4.97
CA GLU A 45 6.49 -14.59 5.26
C GLU A 45 5.11 -15.14 4.89
N PHE A 46 4.13 -14.94 5.77
CA PHE A 46 2.75 -15.25 5.46
C PHE A 46 2.15 -14.10 4.63
N PRO A 47 1.31 -14.38 3.62
CA PRO A 47 0.59 -13.32 2.95
C PRO A 47 -0.14 -12.41 3.95
N LYS A 48 -0.12 -11.12 3.70
CA LYS A 48 -0.88 -10.14 4.50
C LYS A 48 -2.37 -10.34 4.28
N GLU A 49 -2.73 -10.63 3.02
CA GLU A 49 -4.07 -10.93 2.60
C GLU A 49 -4.07 -11.98 1.48
N GLY A 50 -5.11 -12.82 1.42
CA GLY A 50 -5.23 -13.88 0.41
C GLY A 50 -4.12 -14.93 0.49
N GLU A 51 -3.57 -15.32 -0.67
CA GLU A 51 -2.64 -16.46 -0.81
C GLU A 51 -1.31 -16.13 -1.49
N ASN A 52 -1.15 -14.89 -1.97
CA ASN A 52 -0.04 -14.48 -2.80
C ASN A 52 0.52 -13.15 -2.34
N TYR A 53 1.79 -12.89 -2.64
CA TYR A 53 2.40 -11.57 -2.55
C TYR A 53 3.50 -11.39 -3.60
N ALA A 54 3.86 -10.15 -3.89
CA ALA A 54 4.96 -9.83 -4.78
C ALA A 54 6.29 -9.70 -4.02
N GLY A 55 7.40 -9.75 -4.75
CA GLY A 55 8.72 -9.47 -4.20
C GLY A 55 9.54 -8.56 -5.10
N ILE A 56 10.20 -7.56 -4.50
CA ILE A 56 11.04 -6.60 -5.20
C ILE A 56 12.39 -6.39 -4.55
N LEU A 57 13.40 -6.25 -5.39
CA LEU A 57 14.73 -5.80 -4.99
C LEU A 57 14.77 -4.27 -5.02
N THR A 58 14.94 -3.64 -3.85
CA THR A 58 14.89 -2.18 -3.70
C THR A 58 16.24 -1.51 -3.51
N TYR A 59 17.25 -2.27 -3.09
CA TYR A 59 18.60 -1.79 -2.85
C TYR A 59 19.60 -2.92 -3.04
N SER A 60 20.75 -2.62 -3.66
CA SER A 60 21.90 -3.52 -3.76
C SER A 60 23.17 -2.76 -3.42
N TYR A 61 23.97 -3.34 -2.53
CA TYR A 61 25.24 -2.73 -2.11
C TYR A 61 26.17 -2.54 -3.31
N ASN A 62 26.68 -1.31 -3.49
CA ASN A 62 27.48 -0.90 -4.64
C ASN A 62 26.80 -1.08 -6.00
N ASN A 63 25.46 -1.02 -6.07
CA ASN A 63 24.68 -1.16 -7.31
C ASN A 63 25.01 -2.45 -8.10
N LYS A 64 25.33 -3.55 -7.40
CA LYS A 64 25.73 -4.81 -8.06
C LYS A 64 24.59 -5.48 -8.83
N LYS A 65 23.34 -5.27 -8.37
CA LYS A 65 22.15 -5.76 -9.05
C LYS A 65 21.18 -4.62 -9.28
N PRO A 66 20.53 -4.55 -10.45
CA PRO A 66 19.49 -3.57 -10.69
C PRO A 66 18.24 -3.89 -9.86
N ARG A 67 17.53 -2.83 -9.50
CA ARG A 67 16.26 -2.91 -8.76
C ARG A 67 15.15 -3.48 -9.61
N THR A 68 14.12 -4.00 -8.95
CA THR A 68 12.86 -4.39 -9.59
C THR A 68 11.70 -3.56 -9.05
N TYR A 69 10.65 -3.46 -9.83
CA TYR A 69 9.50 -2.61 -9.56
C TYR A 69 8.21 -3.33 -9.91
N LEU A 70 7.12 -2.90 -9.28
CA LEU A 70 5.76 -3.31 -9.62
C LEU A 70 5.05 -2.15 -10.31
N GLN A 71 4.27 -2.42 -11.33
CA GLN A 71 3.42 -1.43 -11.98
C GLN A 71 2.06 -2.03 -12.33
N SER A 72 1.02 -1.21 -12.20
CA SER A 72 -0.34 -1.56 -12.59
C SER A 72 -1.06 -0.35 -13.18
N LEU A 73 -2.01 -0.61 -14.07
CA LEU A 73 -3.00 0.37 -14.52
C LEU A 73 -4.09 0.48 -13.45
N LEU A 74 -4.48 1.68 -13.08
CA LEU A 74 -5.61 1.91 -12.18
C LEU A 74 -6.91 1.49 -12.86
N ILE A 75 -7.86 0.95 -12.09
CA ILE A 75 -9.17 0.52 -12.59
C ILE A 75 -9.91 1.67 -13.28
N LYS A 76 -9.69 2.89 -12.80
CA LYS A 76 -10.20 4.14 -13.39
C LYS A 76 -9.25 5.28 -13.06
N PRO A 77 -9.19 6.34 -13.91
CA PRO A 77 -8.45 7.56 -13.60
C PRO A 77 -8.95 8.20 -12.30
N LEU A 78 -8.05 8.87 -11.60
CA LEU A 78 -8.40 9.58 -10.38
C LEU A 78 -9.16 10.88 -10.71
N ALA A 79 -9.95 11.36 -9.76
CA ALA A 79 -10.71 12.61 -9.93
C ALA A 79 -9.87 13.82 -9.49
N SER A 80 -9.81 14.85 -10.33
CA SER A 80 -9.04 16.07 -10.06
C SER A 80 -9.50 16.79 -8.80
N GLY A 81 -8.52 17.25 -8.01
CA GLY A 81 -8.74 18.00 -6.79
C GLY A 81 -9.13 17.18 -5.57
N LEU A 82 -9.34 15.85 -5.73
CA LEU A 82 -9.68 14.98 -4.62
C LEU A 82 -8.44 14.37 -3.97
N ASN A 83 -8.53 14.11 -2.66
CA ASN A 83 -7.45 13.49 -1.90
C ASN A 83 -7.58 11.96 -1.96
N TYR A 84 -6.44 11.32 -2.14
CA TYR A 84 -6.34 9.86 -2.14
C TYR A 84 -5.30 9.41 -1.11
N CYS A 85 -5.65 8.39 -0.36
CA CYS A 85 -4.75 7.67 0.52
C CYS A 85 -4.22 6.43 -0.22
N VAL A 86 -2.90 6.29 -0.28
CA VAL A 86 -2.25 5.07 -0.75
C VAL A 86 -1.66 4.32 0.42
N ASN A 87 -1.90 3.03 0.48
CA ASN A 87 -1.31 2.11 1.46
C ASN A 87 -0.71 0.93 0.71
N ILE A 88 0.51 0.56 1.07
CA ILE A 88 1.10 -0.73 0.70
C ILE A 88 1.70 -1.37 1.94
N HIS A 89 1.73 -2.69 1.99
CA HIS A 89 2.36 -3.42 3.07
C HIS A 89 3.66 -4.02 2.60
N VAL A 90 4.72 -3.84 3.41
CA VAL A 90 6.07 -4.31 3.11
C VAL A 90 6.60 -5.17 4.24
N SER A 91 7.31 -6.25 3.94
CA SER A 91 8.05 -7.06 4.88
C SER A 91 9.44 -7.35 4.33
N LEU A 92 10.49 -7.21 5.17
CA LEU A 92 11.85 -7.46 4.76
C LEU A 92 12.15 -8.96 4.73
N SER A 93 12.70 -9.46 3.63
CA SER A 93 13.06 -10.87 3.53
C SER A 93 14.19 -11.27 4.50
N ASP A 94 14.19 -12.52 4.99
CA ASP A 94 15.14 -13.05 5.96
C ASP A 94 16.59 -12.94 5.52
N LEU A 95 16.85 -13.19 4.25
CA LEU A 95 18.19 -13.17 3.68
C LEU A 95 18.68 -11.78 3.30
N SER A 96 17.89 -10.74 3.50
CA SER A 96 18.31 -9.35 3.28
C SER A 96 19.34 -8.93 4.33
N LYS A 97 20.47 -8.38 3.87
CA LYS A 97 21.53 -7.81 4.72
C LYS A 97 21.30 -6.35 5.04
N TYR A 98 20.51 -5.68 4.23
CA TYR A 98 20.17 -4.27 4.38
C TYR A 98 18.66 -4.08 4.49
N ALA A 99 18.26 -3.08 5.23
CA ALA A 99 16.92 -2.51 5.24
C ALA A 99 17.04 -1.04 4.85
N ILE A 100 16.03 -0.50 4.17
CA ILE A 100 16.07 0.88 3.65
C ILE A 100 14.83 1.68 4.04
N ASP A 101 14.91 3.01 3.86
CA ASP A 101 13.83 3.97 4.09
C ASP A 101 12.98 4.25 2.83
N ASN A 102 13.61 4.33 1.67
CA ASN A 102 13.02 4.85 0.44
C ASN A 102 12.24 3.79 -0.37
N ILE A 103 11.20 3.22 0.22
CA ILE A 103 10.19 2.48 -0.54
C ILE A 103 9.01 3.43 -0.77
N GLY A 104 8.60 3.59 -2.01
CA GLY A 104 7.55 4.54 -2.35
C GLY A 104 6.63 4.07 -3.47
N VAL A 105 5.56 4.84 -3.62
CA VAL A 105 4.54 4.66 -4.63
C VAL A 105 4.50 5.90 -5.51
N TYR A 106 4.76 5.74 -6.78
CA TYR A 106 4.67 6.80 -7.79
C TYR A 106 3.38 6.64 -8.57
N ILE A 107 2.57 7.69 -8.60
CA ILE A 107 1.31 7.72 -9.32
C ILE A 107 1.49 8.64 -10.53
N SER A 108 1.13 8.18 -11.74
CA SER A 108 1.46 8.87 -12.98
C SER A 108 0.37 8.82 -14.04
N GLU A 109 0.40 9.77 -14.99
CA GLU A 109 -0.46 9.81 -16.17
C GLU A 109 -0.05 8.72 -17.18
N GLU A 110 1.26 8.59 -17.42
CA GLU A 110 1.85 7.65 -18.36
C GLU A 110 2.58 6.53 -17.62
N PRO A 111 2.67 5.33 -18.22
CA PRO A 111 3.41 4.24 -17.62
C PRO A 111 4.90 4.58 -17.54
N VAL A 112 5.52 4.27 -16.41
CA VAL A 112 6.98 4.26 -16.34
C VAL A 112 7.49 3.12 -17.20
N THR A 113 8.46 3.36 -18.06
CA THR A 113 9.02 2.33 -18.95
C THR A 113 10.53 2.47 -19.07
N LEU A 114 11.23 1.36 -18.90
CA LEU A 114 12.66 1.26 -19.12
C LEU A 114 12.98 -0.06 -19.84
N ASP A 115 13.24 0.01 -21.15
CA ASP A 115 13.46 -1.17 -22.01
C ASP A 115 14.80 -1.89 -21.79
N LYS A 116 15.37 -1.74 -20.62
CA LYS A 116 16.60 -2.42 -20.20
C LYS A 116 16.54 -2.83 -18.73
N LYS A 117 17.47 -3.67 -18.32
CA LYS A 117 17.72 -3.91 -16.90
C LYS A 117 18.43 -2.69 -16.31
N GLY A 118 17.83 -2.06 -15.34
CA GLY A 118 18.39 -0.86 -14.72
C GLY A 118 17.47 -0.27 -13.67
N ASP A 119 18.00 0.71 -12.95
CA ASP A 119 17.26 1.41 -11.92
C ASP A 119 16.47 2.57 -12.52
N ILE A 120 15.23 2.71 -12.11
CA ILE A 120 14.41 3.91 -12.36
C ILE A 120 14.76 4.91 -11.27
N ILE A 121 15.52 5.94 -11.64
CA ILE A 121 15.97 6.98 -10.71
C ILE A 121 15.38 8.31 -11.15
N PHE A 122 14.60 8.91 -10.26
CA PHE A 122 14.11 10.27 -10.46
C PHE A 122 15.18 11.28 -10.02
N ASN A 123 15.55 12.18 -10.93
CA ASN A 123 16.62 13.13 -10.69
C ASN A 123 16.11 14.57 -10.49
N ASN A 124 14.86 14.83 -10.83
CA ASN A 124 14.26 16.15 -10.63
C ASN A 124 13.34 16.16 -9.41
N LYS A 125 13.23 17.35 -8.79
CA LYS A 125 12.46 17.52 -7.55
C LYS A 125 10.96 17.26 -7.74
N ALA A 126 10.41 17.53 -8.93
CA ALA A 126 8.99 17.35 -9.19
C ALA A 126 8.62 15.87 -9.20
N GLU A 127 9.40 15.01 -9.88
CA GLU A 127 9.19 13.56 -9.87
C GLU A 127 9.35 12.98 -8.47
N LEU A 128 10.41 13.37 -7.74
CA LEU A 128 10.64 12.89 -6.37
C LEU A 128 9.53 13.33 -5.41
N SER A 129 8.97 14.53 -5.58
CA SER A 129 7.87 15.00 -4.74
C SER A 129 6.54 14.32 -5.05
N ALA A 130 6.40 13.69 -6.22
CA ALA A 130 5.24 12.89 -6.60
C ALA A 130 5.31 11.43 -6.11
N VAL A 131 6.44 11.03 -5.49
CA VAL A 131 6.56 9.70 -4.88
C VAL A 131 5.99 9.77 -3.46
N VAL A 132 4.93 9.02 -3.24
CA VAL A 132 4.35 8.85 -1.90
C VAL A 132 5.22 7.88 -1.11
N THR A 133 5.81 8.38 -0.04
CA THR A 133 6.61 7.59 0.91
C THR A 133 6.19 7.96 2.33
N ASN A 134 6.58 7.16 3.30
CA ASN A 134 6.46 7.56 4.71
C ASN A 134 7.42 8.71 5.05
N GLU A 135 7.25 9.24 6.24
CA GLU A 135 8.13 10.26 6.80
C GLU A 135 9.61 9.84 6.66
N LYS A 136 10.47 10.84 6.44
CA LYS A 136 11.92 10.64 6.32
C LYS A 136 12.47 9.86 7.50
N SER A 137 13.42 8.98 7.20
CA SER A 137 14.20 8.19 8.17
C SER A 137 13.49 6.99 8.80
N LYS A 138 12.32 6.58 8.32
CA LYS A 138 11.76 5.30 8.73
C LYS A 138 12.37 4.18 7.90
N ILE A 139 13.29 3.42 8.49
CA ILE A 139 13.84 2.21 7.87
C ILE A 139 12.90 1.03 8.11
N TYR A 140 12.49 0.37 7.03
CA TYR A 140 11.60 -0.80 7.06
C TYR A 140 12.43 -2.07 7.30
N LYS A 141 12.59 -2.47 8.56
CA LYS A 141 13.47 -3.58 8.92
C LYS A 141 12.78 -4.78 9.54
N SER A 142 11.46 -4.75 9.64
CA SER A 142 10.71 -5.85 10.21
C SER A 142 10.69 -7.04 9.27
N ARG A 143 11.06 -8.20 9.81
CA ARG A 143 10.85 -9.54 9.26
C ARG A 143 9.67 -10.16 9.98
N TYR A 144 8.93 -11.02 9.34
CA TYR A 144 7.74 -11.70 9.91
C TYR A 144 6.63 -10.75 10.37
N LYS A 145 6.67 -9.52 9.90
CA LYS A 145 5.68 -8.50 10.24
C LYS A 145 5.57 -7.48 9.13
N TRP A 146 4.39 -7.33 8.60
CA TRP A 146 4.07 -6.32 7.62
C TRP A 146 4.11 -4.92 8.22
N GLU A 147 4.88 -4.04 7.63
CA GLU A 147 4.92 -2.61 7.92
C GLU A 147 4.18 -1.86 6.81
N THR A 148 3.54 -0.76 7.15
CA THR A 148 2.80 0.04 6.19
C THR A 148 3.66 1.17 5.65
N VAL A 149 3.72 1.30 4.33
CA VAL A 149 4.14 2.51 3.61
C VAL A 149 2.89 3.19 3.11
N CYS A 150 2.67 4.43 3.49
CA CYS A 150 1.46 5.12 3.13
C CYS A 150 1.66 6.64 3.02
N GLY A 151 0.71 7.29 2.37
CA GLY A 151 0.64 8.74 2.29
C GLY A 151 -0.61 9.23 1.60
N VAL A 152 -0.89 10.51 1.76
CA VAL A 152 -2.00 11.18 1.10
C VAL A 152 -1.45 12.10 0.02
N PHE A 153 -2.11 12.15 -1.12
CA PHE A 153 -1.85 13.12 -2.16
C PHE A 153 -3.15 13.63 -2.77
N GLN A 154 -3.11 14.81 -3.34
CA GLN A 154 -4.22 15.37 -4.10
C GLN A 154 -4.01 15.05 -5.58
N ALA A 155 -4.99 14.41 -6.21
CA ALA A 155 -4.93 14.04 -7.61
C ALA A 155 -5.14 15.26 -8.53
N ASP A 156 -4.47 15.28 -9.68
CA ASP A 156 -4.70 16.27 -10.73
C ASP A 156 -5.73 15.83 -11.77
N GLY A 157 -6.15 14.56 -11.72
CA GLY A 157 -7.18 13.97 -12.59
C GLY A 157 -6.62 13.30 -13.84
N LYS A 158 -5.30 13.15 -13.94
CA LYS A 158 -4.64 12.52 -15.08
C LYS A 158 -4.05 11.16 -14.74
N GLU A 159 -3.89 10.86 -13.48
CA GLU A 159 -3.23 9.67 -12.98
C GLU A 159 -3.96 8.41 -13.41
N LYS A 160 -3.23 7.50 -14.01
CA LYS A 160 -3.71 6.22 -14.52
C LYS A 160 -2.88 5.03 -14.07
N TYR A 161 -1.65 5.26 -13.64
CA TYR A 161 -0.71 4.20 -13.30
C TYR A 161 -0.19 4.34 -11.87
N ILE A 162 0.04 3.20 -11.24
CA ILE A 162 0.72 3.07 -9.97
C ILE A 162 2.02 2.30 -10.18
N THR A 163 3.14 2.82 -9.69
CA THR A 163 4.45 2.15 -9.73
C THR A 163 5.04 2.11 -8.33
N ILE A 164 5.51 0.94 -7.89
CA ILE A 164 6.03 0.70 -6.54
C ILE A 164 7.49 0.30 -6.62
N GLY A 165 8.34 0.92 -5.80
CA GLY A 165 9.76 0.62 -5.71
C GLY A 165 10.57 1.70 -5.01
N ASN A 166 11.89 1.67 -5.21
CA ASN A 166 12.80 2.72 -4.76
C ASN A 166 13.30 3.55 -5.96
N PHE A 167 12.91 4.82 -6.01
CA PHE A 167 13.19 5.77 -7.10
C PHE A 167 14.35 6.72 -6.79
N PHE A 168 15.00 6.56 -5.64
CA PHE A 168 16.11 7.41 -5.18
C PHE A 168 17.45 6.78 -5.51
N ASN A 169 18.49 7.59 -5.69
CA ASN A 169 19.86 7.07 -5.80
C ASN A 169 20.27 6.33 -4.52
N ASN A 170 21.20 5.37 -4.63
CA ASN A 170 21.74 4.69 -3.43
C ASN A 170 22.38 5.65 -2.42
N LYS A 171 22.97 6.75 -2.87
CA LYS A 171 23.55 7.80 -1.98
C LYS A 171 22.49 8.58 -1.20
N ASP A 172 21.26 8.63 -1.71
CA ASP A 172 20.12 9.34 -1.14
C ASP A 172 19.14 8.36 -0.43
N THR A 173 19.51 7.08 -0.36
CA THR A 173 18.79 6.03 0.33
C THR A 173 19.49 5.71 1.65
N GLU A 174 18.82 5.97 2.78
CA GLU A 174 19.32 5.56 4.09
C GLU A 174 19.15 4.05 4.27
N TYR A 175 20.12 3.40 4.89
CA TYR A 175 20.06 1.97 5.14
C TYR A 175 20.61 1.57 6.49
N GLU A 176 20.08 0.49 7.02
CA GLU A 176 20.61 -0.21 8.19
C GLU A 176 21.17 -1.57 7.77
N LYS A 177 22.37 -1.91 8.24
CA LYS A 177 22.94 -3.22 8.03
C LYS A 177 22.49 -4.16 9.14
N LEU A 178 21.87 -5.26 8.78
CA LEU A 178 21.29 -6.20 9.70
C LEU A 178 22.13 -7.47 9.82
N THR A 179 22.10 -8.08 11.00
CA THR A 179 22.58 -9.44 11.21
C THR A 179 21.67 -10.45 10.53
N LYS A 180 22.21 -11.60 10.15
CA LYS A 180 21.40 -12.70 9.63
C LYS A 180 20.39 -13.15 10.69
N SER A 181 19.19 -13.49 10.26
CA SER A 181 18.23 -14.20 11.11
C SER A 181 18.72 -15.64 11.33
N ASP A 182 18.66 -16.11 12.57
CA ASP A 182 18.98 -17.50 12.91
C ASP A 182 17.84 -18.46 12.52
N ASP A 183 16.64 -17.92 12.33
CA ASP A 183 15.43 -18.69 12.07
C ASP A 183 15.32 -19.19 10.62
N PHE A 184 16.15 -18.66 9.70
CA PHE A 184 16.09 -19.04 8.29
C PHE A 184 17.46 -19.49 7.77
N PRO A 185 17.57 -20.72 7.21
CA PRO A 185 18.81 -21.21 6.63
C PRO A 185 19.14 -20.45 5.32
N GLY A 186 20.41 -20.31 4.99
CA GLY A 186 20.84 -19.68 3.76
C GLY A 186 21.95 -18.64 3.96
N ILE A 187 22.45 -18.12 2.86
CA ILE A 187 23.49 -17.09 2.83
C ILE A 187 22.82 -15.73 2.69
N GLN A 188 23.15 -14.83 3.62
CA GLN A 188 22.64 -13.46 3.58
C GLN A 188 23.14 -12.72 2.32
N SER A 189 22.20 -12.15 1.56
CA SER A 189 22.48 -11.38 0.36
C SER A 189 22.79 -9.91 0.70
N PRO A 190 23.79 -9.27 0.04
CA PRO A 190 24.11 -7.86 0.26
C PRO A 190 23.08 -6.91 -0.37
N GLU A 191 21.81 -7.15 -0.12
CA GLU A 191 20.65 -6.50 -0.75
C GLU A 191 19.60 -6.18 0.31
N ALA A 192 18.63 -5.30 -0.08
CA ALA A 192 17.35 -5.14 0.56
C ALA A 192 16.27 -5.64 -0.40
N TYR A 193 15.69 -6.78 -0.07
CA TYR A 193 14.59 -7.40 -0.81
C TYR A 193 13.34 -7.40 0.05
N TYR A 194 12.24 -6.87 -0.49
CA TYR A 194 10.98 -6.75 0.23
C TYR A 194 9.87 -7.52 -0.44
N TYR A 195 9.06 -8.15 0.38
CA TYR A 195 7.74 -8.61 0.01
C TYR A 195 6.78 -7.43 0.02
N ILE A 196 5.87 -7.40 -0.94
CA ILE A 196 4.84 -6.36 -1.12
C ILE A 196 3.48 -7.04 -1.20
N ASP A 197 2.54 -6.57 -0.41
CA ASP A 197 1.18 -7.09 -0.39
C ASP A 197 0.17 -5.99 -0.04
N ASN A 198 -1.11 -6.28 -0.23
CA ASN A 198 -2.26 -5.44 0.11
C ASN A 198 -2.05 -3.97 -0.32
N VAL A 199 -2.05 -3.76 -1.63
CA VAL A 199 -1.91 -2.44 -2.26
C VAL A 199 -3.27 -1.79 -2.37
N GLU A 200 -3.47 -0.68 -1.68
CA GLU A 200 -4.73 0.06 -1.64
C GLU A 200 -4.53 1.50 -2.10
N LEU A 201 -5.45 1.99 -2.90
CA LEU A 201 -5.57 3.39 -3.29
C LEU A 201 -7.03 3.81 -3.14
N VAL A 202 -7.33 4.58 -2.12
CA VAL A 202 -8.71 4.93 -1.74
C VAL A 202 -8.92 6.44 -1.70
N LEU A 203 -10.09 6.88 -2.12
CA LEU A 203 -10.53 8.26 -1.96
C LEU A 203 -10.75 8.55 -0.48
N VAL A 204 -10.23 9.69 0.00
CA VAL A 204 -10.44 10.15 1.37
C VAL A 204 -10.98 11.58 1.36
N GLU A 205 -12.07 11.83 2.09
CA GLU A 205 -12.62 13.17 2.24
C GLU A 205 -11.71 14.02 3.15
N ASP A 206 -11.16 13.39 4.19
CA ASP A 206 -10.22 14.00 5.13
C ASP A 206 -8.87 13.26 5.06
N PRO A 207 -7.77 13.97 4.76
CA PRO A 207 -6.42 13.39 4.81
C PRO A 207 -6.07 12.68 6.12
N ASP A 208 -6.66 13.10 7.24
CA ASP A 208 -6.44 12.49 8.56
C ASP A 208 -7.07 11.07 8.69
N LEU A 209 -7.96 10.69 7.77
CA LEU A 209 -8.54 9.34 7.71
C LEU A 209 -7.59 8.31 7.09
N CYS A 210 -6.53 8.73 6.43
CA CYS A 210 -5.52 7.82 5.92
C CYS A 210 -4.78 7.10 7.06
N ASP A 211 -4.60 5.79 6.95
CA ASP A 211 -4.01 4.93 8.00
C ASP A 211 -2.56 5.27 8.37
N CYS A 212 -1.91 6.14 7.61
CA CYS A 212 -0.58 6.69 7.90
C CYS A 212 -0.49 7.29 9.30
N ASN A 213 -1.57 7.84 9.79
CA ASN A 213 -1.65 8.54 11.06
C ASN A 213 -1.98 7.64 12.26
N LYS A 214 -2.23 6.34 12.06
CA LYS A 214 -2.59 5.42 13.16
C LYS A 214 -1.47 5.19 14.19
N GLY A 215 -0.23 5.57 13.90
CA GLY A 215 0.89 5.54 14.87
C GLY A 215 0.91 6.72 15.84
N GLN A 216 0.37 7.85 15.45
CA GLN A 216 0.08 8.96 16.33
C GLN A 216 -1.38 8.80 16.78
N LYS A 217 -1.61 8.20 17.91
CA LYS A 217 -2.88 8.33 18.63
C LYS A 217 -3.13 9.80 18.95
N LYS A 218 -3.47 10.63 17.97
CA LYS A 218 -4.48 11.64 18.21
C LYS A 218 -5.68 10.82 18.67
N LYS A 219 -6.07 10.94 19.93
CA LYS A 219 -7.37 10.55 20.41
C LYS A 219 -8.32 10.92 19.28
N ARG A 220 -8.86 9.93 18.55
CA ARG A 220 -10.04 10.18 17.75
C ARG A 220 -10.96 10.86 18.74
N GLU A 221 -11.27 12.12 18.54
CA GLU A 221 -12.48 12.66 19.13
C GLU A 221 -13.51 11.65 18.66
N SER A 222 -14.05 10.92 19.61
CA SER A 222 -15.13 9.97 19.32
C SER A 222 -16.11 10.78 18.50
N ILE A 223 -16.40 10.35 17.27
CA ILE A 223 -17.53 10.89 16.53
C ILE A 223 -18.68 10.62 17.47
N VAL A 224 -19.12 11.67 18.16
CA VAL A 224 -20.28 11.56 19.04
C VAL A 224 -21.46 11.53 18.08
N TYR A 225 -21.87 10.31 17.72
CA TYR A 225 -23.15 10.13 17.04
C TYR A 225 -24.21 10.65 18.02
N HIS A 226 -24.92 11.70 17.63
CA HIS A 226 -26.08 12.15 18.37
C HIS A 226 -27.21 11.13 18.14
N LEU A 227 -27.19 10.05 18.92
CA LEU A 227 -28.17 8.98 18.84
C LEU A 227 -29.53 9.40 19.43
N ASP A 228 -29.54 10.42 20.31
CA ASP A 228 -30.75 10.98 20.91
C ASP A 228 -30.98 12.42 20.45
N VAL A 229 -31.45 12.57 19.22
CA VAL A 229 -31.81 13.89 18.68
C VAL A 229 -33.22 14.24 19.14
N GLN A 230 -33.33 15.16 20.07
CA GLN A 230 -34.62 15.77 20.48
C GLN A 230 -35.06 16.71 19.36
N VAL A 231 -36.06 16.30 18.59
CA VAL A 231 -36.62 17.13 17.52
C VAL A 231 -37.92 17.78 17.97
N ASP A 232 -38.00 19.11 17.86
CA ASP A 232 -39.24 19.84 18.12
C ASP A 232 -40.34 19.38 17.15
N GLN A 233 -41.42 18.82 17.68
CA GLN A 233 -42.53 18.26 16.92
C GLN A 233 -43.29 19.34 16.06
N LYS A 234 -43.07 20.62 16.33
CA LYS A 234 -43.68 21.73 15.56
C LYS A 234 -42.93 22.09 14.28
N LEU A 235 -41.77 21.51 14.05
CA LEU A 235 -40.97 21.76 12.84
C LEU A 235 -41.62 21.11 11.60
N PRO A 236 -41.45 21.70 10.40
CA PRO A 236 -41.83 21.07 9.14
C PRO A 236 -41.15 19.71 8.97
N ILE A 237 -41.80 18.76 8.28
CA ILE A 237 -41.33 17.38 8.13
C ILE A 237 -39.93 17.31 7.51
N ASP A 238 -39.69 18.13 6.47
CA ASP A 238 -38.38 18.18 5.80
C ASP A 238 -37.23 18.63 6.72
N VAL A 239 -37.54 19.51 7.69
CA VAL A 239 -36.57 19.97 8.71
C VAL A 239 -36.36 18.90 9.77
N LYS A 240 -37.41 18.18 10.15
CA LYS A 240 -37.30 17.04 11.10
C LYS A 240 -36.42 15.95 10.54
N LEU A 241 -36.70 15.52 9.31
CA LEU A 241 -35.94 14.43 8.64
C LEU A 241 -34.44 14.73 8.51
N LYS A 242 -34.07 15.98 8.25
CA LYS A 242 -32.66 16.39 8.15
C LYS A 242 -31.87 16.29 9.46
N LYS A 243 -32.55 16.14 10.59
CA LYS A 243 -31.90 16.02 11.91
C LYS A 243 -31.52 14.58 12.25
N TYR A 244 -32.05 13.60 11.54
CA TYR A 244 -31.70 12.21 11.73
C TYR A 244 -30.65 11.78 10.70
N SER A 245 -29.57 11.24 11.18
CA SER A 245 -28.51 10.71 10.33
C SER A 245 -28.31 9.23 10.63
N ILE A 246 -28.18 8.46 9.54
CA ILE A 246 -27.88 7.04 9.58
C ILE A 246 -26.58 6.86 8.81
N TYR A 247 -25.60 6.24 9.43
CA TYR A 247 -24.29 6.02 8.82
C TYR A 247 -24.13 4.54 8.49
N PHE A 248 -23.51 4.27 7.37
CA PHE A 248 -23.18 2.92 6.90
C PHE A 248 -21.68 2.79 6.84
N ASP A 249 -21.15 1.66 7.28
CA ASP A 249 -19.78 1.30 6.98
C ASP A 249 -19.60 1.05 5.47
N VAL A 250 -18.40 1.30 4.98
CA VAL A 250 -18.05 1.05 3.58
C VAL A 250 -18.33 -0.43 3.26
N GLU A 251 -19.08 -0.66 2.19
CA GLU A 251 -19.52 -2.00 1.73
C GLU A 251 -20.49 -2.73 2.67
N ASN A 252 -21.04 -2.08 3.68
CA ASN A 252 -22.06 -2.66 4.55
C ASN A 252 -23.46 -2.17 4.14
N TYR A 253 -24.38 -3.12 3.92
CA TYR A 253 -25.77 -2.83 3.52
C TYR A 253 -26.76 -2.96 4.69
N THR A 254 -26.26 -3.25 5.88
CA THR A 254 -27.07 -3.36 7.09
C THR A 254 -26.91 -2.11 7.94
N VAL A 255 -28.00 -1.59 8.45
CA VAL A 255 -27.97 -0.51 9.44
C VAL A 255 -27.44 -1.07 10.75
N ASP A 256 -26.47 -0.41 11.36
CA ASP A 256 -26.00 -0.80 12.70
C ASP A 256 -27.14 -0.60 13.71
N PRO A 257 -27.40 -1.58 14.58
CA PRO A 257 -28.45 -1.50 15.61
C PRO A 257 -28.40 -0.26 16.49
N MET A 258 -27.25 0.41 16.62
CA MET A 258 -27.11 1.69 17.31
C MET A 258 -28.00 2.80 16.70
N PHE A 259 -28.42 2.69 15.44
CA PHE A 259 -29.28 3.67 14.75
C PHE A 259 -30.75 3.28 14.74
N ASP A 260 -31.16 2.19 15.40
CA ASP A 260 -32.56 1.73 15.42
C ASP A 260 -33.51 2.81 15.96
N ASN A 261 -33.08 3.57 16.96
CA ASN A 261 -33.87 4.70 17.49
C ASN A 261 -34.06 5.80 16.45
N ASN A 262 -33.03 6.14 15.68
CA ASN A 262 -33.13 7.13 14.62
C ASN A 262 -34.05 6.65 13.49
N LEU A 263 -33.99 5.37 13.13
CA LEU A 263 -34.90 4.75 12.15
C LEU A 263 -36.34 4.82 12.63
N ASN A 264 -36.61 4.39 13.86
CA ASN A 264 -37.97 4.41 14.43
C ASN A 264 -38.53 5.83 14.48
N ASN A 265 -37.73 6.80 14.91
CA ASN A 265 -38.12 8.21 14.93
C ASN A 265 -38.44 8.77 13.53
N VAL A 266 -37.77 8.29 12.48
CA VAL A 266 -38.07 8.67 11.09
C VAL A 266 -39.37 8.02 10.60
N ILE A 267 -39.68 6.78 11.05
CA ILE A 267 -40.91 6.08 10.70
C ILE A 267 -42.14 6.74 11.36
N ASP A 268 -41.95 7.30 12.55
CA ASP A 268 -43.02 7.94 13.36
C ASP A 268 -43.30 9.40 12.96
N ILE A 269 -42.58 9.98 11.98
CA ILE A 269 -42.79 11.33 11.42
C ILE A 269 -43.83 11.33 10.29
#